data_81ff58d4f5123f89bf4c601777d40eed
#
_entry.id   81ff58d4f5123f89bf4c601777d40eed
#
_cell.length_a   1.000
_cell.length_b   1.000
_cell.length_c   1.000
_cell.angle_alpha   90.00
_cell.angle_beta   90.00
_cell.angle_gamma   90.00
#
_symmetry.space_group_name_H-M   'P 1'
#
loop_
_entity.id
_entity.type
_entity.pdbx_description
1 polymer ?
#
loop_
_entity_poly.entity_id
_entity_poly.type
_entity_poly.pdbx_seq_one_letter_code
_entity_poly.pdbx_strand_id
1 'polypeptide(L)' 'MNVTATMDETEVLRVELEVLRQAHRDLDAAIRALEGAQALPDMLTIRRKKKEKLALKDRIRLIEDRLLPDIIA' A
#
# COMPACT_ATOMS: atom_id res chain seq x y z
N MET A 1 24.90 4.08 -20.72
CA MET A 1 24.60 3.74 -19.36
C MET A 1 23.12 3.75 -19.12
N ASN A 2 22.61 2.75 -18.53
CA ASN A 2 21.19 2.69 -18.31
C ASN A 2 20.82 3.22 -16.92
N VAL A 3 19.57 3.50 -16.76
CA VAL A 3 19.07 4.09 -15.53
C VAL A 3 19.26 3.18 -14.34
N THR A 4 19.24 1.90 -14.57
CA THR A 4 19.37 0.96 -13.48
C THR A 4 20.73 1.02 -12.82
N ALA A 5 21.69 1.64 -13.46
CA ALA A 5 22.99 1.80 -12.84
C ALA A 5 22.97 2.82 -11.70
N THR A 6 21.94 3.64 -11.61
CA THR A 6 21.88 4.68 -10.60
C THR A 6 21.02 4.32 -9.43
N MET A 7 20.31 3.18 -9.47
CA MET A 7 19.40 2.82 -8.42
C MET A 7 19.48 1.33 -8.19
N ASP A 8 19.86 0.91 -7.02
CA ASP A 8 19.94 -0.52 -6.71
C ASP A 8 18.56 -1.05 -6.30
N GLU A 9 18.48 -2.34 -6.15
CA GLU A 9 17.23 -3.01 -5.82
C GLU A 9 16.63 -2.52 -4.50
N THR A 10 17.48 -2.26 -3.52
CA THR A 10 17.03 -1.76 -2.23
C THR A 10 16.36 -0.40 -2.36
N GLU A 11 16.95 0.49 -3.15
CA GLU A 11 16.37 1.80 -3.37
C GLU A 11 15.04 1.71 -4.10
N VAL A 12 14.97 0.85 -5.11
CA VAL A 12 13.71 0.64 -5.83
C VAL A 12 12.62 0.15 -4.89
N LEU A 13 12.96 -0.79 -4.03
CA LEU A 13 11.98 -1.32 -3.07
C LEU A 13 11.55 -0.25 -2.07
N ARG A 14 12.46 0.61 -1.64
CA ARG A 14 12.10 1.69 -0.72
C ARG A 14 11.13 2.68 -1.35
N VAL A 15 11.37 3.01 -2.62
CA VAL A 15 10.49 3.91 -3.35
C VAL A 15 9.11 3.25 -3.52
N GLU A 16 9.10 1.99 -3.92
CA GLU A 16 7.86 1.26 -4.07
C GLU A 16 7.09 1.22 -2.76
N LEU A 17 7.79 0.97 -1.66
CA LEU A 17 7.18 0.92 -0.34
C LEU A 17 6.50 2.25 0.02
N GLU A 18 7.16 3.38 -0.26
CA GLU A 18 6.57 4.68 0.01
C GLU A 18 5.31 4.92 -0.82
N VAL A 19 5.36 4.55 -2.10
CA VAL A 19 4.21 4.70 -2.97
C VAL A 19 3.04 3.85 -2.47
N LEU A 20 3.31 2.63 -2.06
CA LEU A 20 2.28 1.73 -1.58
C LEU A 20 1.70 2.19 -0.24
N ARG A 21 2.54 2.70 0.64
CA ARG A 21 2.08 3.23 1.92
C ARG A 21 1.16 4.43 1.70
N GLN A 22 1.50 5.30 0.78
CA GLN A 22 0.65 6.44 0.47
C GLN A 22 -0.67 5.97 -0.13
N ALA A 23 -0.62 5.03 -1.05
CA ALA A 23 -1.84 4.48 -1.65
C ALA A 23 -2.73 3.83 -0.59
N HIS A 24 -2.13 3.13 0.37
CA HIS A 24 -2.87 2.52 1.46
C HIS A 24 -3.57 3.58 2.32
N ARG A 25 -2.87 4.66 2.65
CA ARG A 25 -3.45 5.75 3.44
C ARG A 25 -4.59 6.42 2.68
N ASP A 26 -4.40 6.65 1.38
CA ASP A 26 -5.42 7.29 0.56
C ASP A 26 -6.68 6.42 0.47
N LEU A 27 -6.48 5.13 0.32
CA LEU A 27 -7.58 4.19 0.21
C LEU A 27 -8.33 4.07 1.54
N ASP A 28 -7.60 4.06 2.65
CA ASP A 28 -8.20 4.04 3.96
C ASP A 28 -9.06 5.30 4.20
N ALA A 29 -8.55 6.46 3.79
CA ALA A 29 -9.30 7.71 3.92
C ALA A 29 -10.55 7.70 3.04
N ALA A 30 -10.46 7.14 1.83
CA ALA A 30 -11.60 7.04 0.95
C ALA A 30 -12.69 6.11 1.54
N ILE A 31 -12.27 5.00 2.15
CA ILE A 31 -13.21 4.09 2.79
C ILE A 31 -13.91 4.78 3.96
N ARG A 32 -13.16 5.49 4.79
CA ARG A 32 -13.74 6.21 5.91
C ARG A 32 -14.73 7.27 5.45
N ALA A 33 -14.41 7.98 4.36
CA ALA A 33 -15.31 8.97 3.82
C ALA A 33 -16.62 8.35 3.34
N LEU A 34 -16.52 7.20 2.69
CA LEU A 34 -17.72 6.49 2.23
C LEU A 34 -18.56 5.98 3.39
N GLU A 35 -17.91 5.45 4.41
CA GLU A 35 -18.62 4.93 5.57
C GLU A 35 -19.26 6.04 6.41
N GLY A 36 -18.65 7.22 6.40
CA GLY A 36 -19.18 8.34 7.16
C GLY A 36 -20.17 9.20 6.40
N ALA A 37 -20.43 8.88 5.13
CA ALA A 37 -21.35 9.66 4.34
C ALA A 37 -22.78 9.51 4.86
N GLN A 38 -23.55 10.59 4.76
CA GLN A 38 -24.94 10.56 5.24
C GLN A 38 -25.87 9.80 4.31
N ALA A 39 -25.50 9.70 3.05
CA ALA A 39 -26.28 8.90 2.10
C ALA A 39 -26.01 7.42 2.36
N LEU A 40 -26.90 6.58 1.89
CA LEU A 40 -26.71 5.14 2.01
C LEU A 40 -25.38 4.77 1.35
N PRO A 41 -24.49 4.12 2.08
CA PRO A 41 -23.20 3.79 1.51
C PRO A 41 -23.36 2.71 0.45
N ASP A 42 -22.53 2.83 -0.59
CA ASP A 42 -22.45 1.77 -1.60
C ASP A 42 -21.58 0.66 -1.04
N MET A 43 -22.22 -0.33 -0.48
CA MET A 43 -21.52 -1.43 0.18
C MET A 43 -20.61 -2.21 -0.76
N LEU A 44 -20.98 -2.30 -2.03
CA LEU A 44 -20.11 -2.98 -2.99
C LEU A 44 -18.82 -2.22 -3.24
N THR A 45 -18.92 -0.90 -3.34
CA THR A 45 -17.75 -0.06 -3.52
C THR A 45 -16.86 -0.13 -2.29
N ILE A 46 -17.44 -0.05 -1.10
CA ILE A 46 -16.68 -0.14 0.15
C ILE A 46 -15.97 -1.49 0.25
N ARG A 47 -16.67 -2.56 -0.06
CA ARG A 47 -16.10 -3.90 0.00
C ARG A 47 -14.94 -4.05 -0.98
N ARG A 48 -15.10 -3.53 -2.19
CA ARG A 48 -14.05 -3.57 -3.20
C ARG A 48 -12.82 -2.80 -2.74
N LYS A 49 -13.01 -1.61 -2.17
CA LYS A 49 -11.91 -0.81 -1.68
C LYS A 49 -11.21 -1.44 -0.49
N LYS A 50 -11.96 -2.11 0.39
CA LYS A 50 -11.34 -2.84 1.50
C LYS A 50 -10.49 -4.00 1.00
N LYS A 51 -10.92 -4.66 -0.05
CA LYS A 51 -10.15 -5.73 -0.65
C LYS A 51 -8.86 -5.21 -1.27
N GLU A 52 -8.93 -4.06 -1.95
CA GLU A 52 -7.75 -3.41 -2.49
C GLU A 52 -6.79 -3.02 -1.38
N LYS A 53 -7.31 -2.51 -0.28
CA LYS A 53 -6.48 -2.12 0.86
C LYS A 53 -5.73 -3.33 1.42
N LEU A 54 -6.40 -4.47 1.52
CA LEU A 54 -5.74 -5.69 1.98
C LEU A 54 -4.62 -6.13 1.03
N ALA A 55 -4.87 -6.03 -0.27
CA ALA A 55 -3.85 -6.39 -1.25
C ALA A 55 -2.63 -5.47 -1.14
N LEU A 56 -2.85 -4.18 -0.92
CA LEU A 56 -1.76 -3.24 -0.71
C LEU A 56 -0.98 -3.58 0.54
N LYS A 57 -1.68 -3.92 1.61
CA LYS A 57 -1.02 -4.27 2.86
C LYS A 57 -0.15 -5.52 2.71
N ASP A 58 -0.63 -6.50 1.97
CA ASP A 58 0.14 -7.71 1.72
C ASP A 58 1.41 -7.40 0.94
N ARG A 59 1.31 -6.54 -0.07
CA ARG A 59 2.47 -6.15 -0.85
C ARG A 59 3.47 -5.37 0.00
N ILE A 60 2.97 -4.47 0.84
CA ILE A 60 3.80 -3.70 1.77
C ILE A 60 4.59 -4.65 2.67
N ARG A 61 3.93 -5.66 3.21
CA ARG A 61 4.60 -6.64 4.07
C ARG A 61 5.70 -7.39 3.35
N LEU A 62 5.46 -7.79 2.13
CA LEU A 62 6.47 -8.49 1.35
C LEU A 62 7.70 -7.62 1.14
N ILE A 63 7.50 -6.34 0.86
CA ILE A 63 8.62 -5.44 0.65
C ILE A 63 9.35 -5.18 1.96
N GLU A 64 8.61 -4.96 3.03
CA GLU A 64 9.21 -4.76 4.35
C GLU A 64 10.06 -5.95 4.76
N ASP A 65 9.57 -7.15 4.52
CA ASP A 65 10.32 -8.36 4.83
C ASP A 65 11.60 -8.45 4.03
N ARG A 66 11.59 -7.98 2.79
CA ARG A 66 12.80 -7.96 1.97
C ARG A 66 13.80 -6.92 2.42
N LEU A 67 13.31 -5.78 2.89
CA LEU A 67 14.19 -4.71 3.35
C LEU A 67 14.74 -4.95 4.75
N LEU A 68 13.99 -5.65 5.58
CA LEU A 68 14.35 -5.86 6.98
C LEU A 68 14.17 -7.33 7.37
N PRO A 69 14.87 -8.23 6.70
CA PRO A 69 14.59 -9.66 6.88
C PRO A 69 14.97 -10.22 8.24
N ASP A 70 15.86 -9.58 8.96
CA ASP A 70 16.39 -10.15 10.17
C ASP A 70 15.97 -9.45 11.43
N ILE A 71 14.86 -8.88 11.40
CA ILE A 71 14.42 -8.17 12.55
C ILE A 71 13.92 -9.05 13.64
N ILE A 72 13.73 -10.26 13.36
CA ILE A 72 13.20 -11.13 14.34
C ILE A 72 14.19 -11.49 15.31
N ALA A 73 14.40 -11.05 16.23
CA ALA A 73 15.40 -11.57 17.12
C ALA A 73 14.85 -12.39 18.22
#